data_8a9acd05f7b4b2cf602be4cfb58f07a4
#
_entry.id   8a9acd05f7b4b2cf602be4cfb58f07a4
#
_cell.length_a   1.000
_cell.length_b   1.000
_cell.length_c   1.000
_cell.angle_alpha   90.00
_cell.angle_beta   90.00
_cell.angle_gamma   90.00
#
_symmetry.space_group_name_H-M   'P 1'
#
loop_
_entity.id
_entity.type
_entity.pdbx_description
1 polymer ?
#
loop_
_entity_poly.entity_id
_entity_poly.type
_entity_poly.pdbx_seq_one_letter_code
_entity_poly.pdbx_strand_id
1 'polypeptide(L)'
;MKHSIWLLALVLPSAQLTAQKKADRKTLGNLQTHISYLASDKLEGRLTGSPGEQLAASYISAQMKQAGLTPKGDNGYLQTFPVNEGKTIDPASSLTINNNALIPVEQYIPLPFSAQKRAKGDVMPAVNEPDNIWLLNVKDIESDPHTDPLEIYHQAAAEAAKAGATGVVFYNGPETAADVHKWLSKETTPLTIPVMWVTDGISKTMENAEEVQVSMNVVFGANKRTGTNVIGFLDNKAPATIIIGAHFDHLGKGEDHNSLAPNDKSIHNGADDNASGTAALIELARLLKAAHFNKYNVLFTAFSGEELGLFGSKYFADHSPVELGSVDYMINMDMIGRLDTSKGLQVGGVGTSPVWPEVVKAAAPAGIKLTFDSSGTGPSDHTSFYLKNIPVLFFFTGSHADYHKPSDDVDRINYNGEVVVLKMVYDIVEKTNGMTKLAFTKTKDKQMATSTRFPVTLGIMPDYTWQKNGVHVDAVTEGKTAYKAGLAANDIIIKLGNHTVSNLEDYMQALASFKKGDKTTVWVKRGAQEKKFDIQF
;
A
#
# COMPACT_ATOMS: atom_id res chain seq x y z
N MET A 1 33.65 -21.77 63.26
CA MET A 1 33.39 -22.01 61.79
C MET A 1 31.96 -21.77 61.49
N LYS A 2 31.59 -20.55 61.13
CA LYS A 2 30.25 -20.19 60.56
C LYS A 2 30.28 -18.71 60.20
N HIS A 3 30.94 -18.30 59.12
CA HIS A 3 30.74 -16.99 58.48
C HIS A 3 31.43 -17.02 57.11
N SER A 4 30.77 -17.54 56.07
CA SER A 4 31.26 -17.39 54.67
C SER A 4 30.25 -17.89 53.62
N ILE A 5 28.95 -17.58 53.71
CA ILE A 5 27.98 -17.98 52.64
C ILE A 5 27.06 -16.84 52.18
N TRP A 6 27.19 -15.60 52.66
CA TRP A 6 26.20 -14.55 52.34
C TRP A 6 26.64 -13.48 51.34
N LEU A 7 27.80 -13.62 50.68
CA LEU A 7 28.27 -12.58 49.73
C LEU A 7 28.07 -12.88 48.22
N LEU A 8 27.61 -14.08 47.85
CA LEU A 8 27.45 -14.44 46.42
C LEU A 8 26.07 -14.12 45.81
N ALA A 9 25.05 -13.88 46.62
CA ALA A 9 23.69 -13.70 46.13
C ALA A 9 23.33 -12.25 45.67
N LEU A 10 24.14 -11.26 45.99
CA LEU A 10 23.89 -9.85 45.70
C LEU A 10 24.59 -9.33 44.42
N VAL A 11 25.49 -10.08 43.83
CA VAL A 11 26.27 -9.66 42.66
C VAL A 11 25.57 -10.05 41.34
N LEU A 12 24.76 -11.11 41.34
CA LEU A 12 24.07 -11.61 40.15
C LEU A 12 23.02 -10.65 39.55
N PRO A 13 22.12 -9.99 40.33
CA PRO A 13 21.13 -9.10 39.72
C PRO A 13 21.72 -7.80 39.16
N SER A 14 22.78 -7.27 39.75
CA SER A 14 23.44 -6.05 39.25
C SER A 14 24.24 -6.29 37.95
N ALA A 15 24.86 -7.45 37.81
CA ALA A 15 25.57 -7.82 36.58
C ALA A 15 24.62 -8.09 35.40
N GLN A 16 23.46 -8.70 35.65
CA GLN A 16 22.43 -8.90 34.63
C GLN A 16 21.82 -7.57 34.17
N LEU A 17 21.50 -6.66 35.08
CA LEU A 17 20.98 -5.33 34.76
C LEU A 17 21.98 -4.49 33.94
N THR A 18 23.27 -4.56 34.23
CA THR A 18 24.30 -3.85 33.48
C THR A 18 24.54 -4.47 32.10
N ALA A 19 24.50 -5.80 31.98
CA ALA A 19 24.59 -6.49 30.70
C ALA A 19 23.39 -6.18 29.77
N GLN A 20 22.18 -6.15 30.32
CA GLN A 20 20.96 -5.80 29.57
C GLN A 20 21.01 -4.35 29.09
N LYS A 21 21.37 -3.39 29.92
CA LYS A 21 21.57 -1.99 29.52
C LYS A 21 22.61 -1.83 28.41
N LYS A 22 23.67 -2.63 28.40
CA LYS A 22 24.72 -2.64 27.37
C LYS A 22 24.18 -3.22 26.05
N ALA A 23 23.39 -4.30 26.11
CA ALA A 23 22.74 -4.91 24.95
C ALA A 23 21.75 -3.94 24.32
N ASP A 24 20.89 -3.29 25.12
CA ASP A 24 19.91 -2.32 24.65
C ASP A 24 20.59 -1.10 23.97
N ARG A 25 21.71 -0.60 24.50
CA ARG A 25 22.49 0.46 23.85
C ARG A 25 23.08 0.04 22.51
N LYS A 26 23.52 -1.22 22.37
CA LYS A 26 24.02 -1.75 21.10
C LYS A 26 22.89 -1.82 20.07
N THR A 27 21.74 -2.39 20.45
CA THR A 27 20.54 -2.44 19.61
C THR A 27 20.12 -1.05 19.17
N LEU A 28 20.03 -0.09 20.08
CA LEU A 28 19.71 1.30 19.75
C LEU A 28 20.69 1.92 18.74
N GLY A 29 22.00 1.73 18.94
CA GLY A 29 23.01 2.24 18.01
C GLY A 29 22.94 1.57 16.62
N ASN A 30 22.58 0.28 16.57
CA ASN A 30 22.37 -0.43 15.31
C ASN A 30 21.13 0.11 14.56
N LEU A 31 20.00 0.28 15.26
CA LEU A 31 18.78 0.85 14.68
C LEU A 31 19.04 2.25 14.11
N GLN A 32 19.73 3.12 14.87
CA GLN A 32 20.15 4.44 14.39
C GLN A 32 20.97 4.34 13.10
N THR A 33 21.91 3.42 13.04
CA THR A 33 22.77 3.21 11.85
C THR A 33 21.95 2.75 10.65
N HIS A 34 21.06 1.76 10.85
CA HIS A 34 20.26 1.21 9.77
C HIS A 34 19.25 2.23 9.23
N ILE A 35 18.50 2.91 10.11
CA ILE A 35 17.51 3.92 9.69
C ILE A 35 18.20 5.10 9.01
N SER A 36 19.31 5.60 9.58
CA SER A 36 20.06 6.71 8.97
C SER A 36 20.58 6.38 7.56
N TYR A 37 20.88 5.12 7.28
CA TYR A 37 21.26 4.72 5.93
C TYR A 37 20.03 4.57 5.03
N LEU A 38 19.01 3.81 5.47
CA LEU A 38 17.83 3.50 4.68
C LEU A 38 16.99 4.76 4.36
N ALA A 39 16.90 5.71 5.28
CA ALA A 39 16.21 6.97 5.10
C ALA A 39 17.12 8.12 4.66
N SER A 40 18.26 7.82 4.04
CA SER A 40 19.15 8.88 3.51
C SER A 40 18.75 9.27 2.10
N ASP A 41 18.98 10.54 1.74
CA ASP A 41 18.77 11.09 0.38
C ASP A 41 19.52 10.29 -0.70
N LYS A 42 20.59 9.59 -0.33
CA LYS A 42 21.36 8.71 -1.24
C LYS A 42 20.49 7.63 -1.88
N LEU A 43 19.45 7.19 -1.19
CA LEU A 43 18.55 6.15 -1.67
C LEU A 43 17.31 6.72 -2.38
N GLU A 44 17.24 8.05 -2.56
CA GLU A 44 16.21 8.75 -3.31
C GLU A 44 14.78 8.28 -2.98
N GLY A 45 14.51 7.97 -1.69
CA GLY A 45 13.21 7.50 -1.22
C GLY A 45 12.84 6.08 -1.65
N ARG A 46 13.79 5.26 -2.06
CA ARG A 46 13.65 3.80 -2.28
C ARG A 46 12.46 3.37 -3.14
N LEU A 47 12.08 4.20 -4.13
CA LEU A 47 10.96 3.89 -5.03
C LEU A 47 11.14 2.49 -5.65
N THR A 48 10.12 1.65 -5.62
CA THR A 48 10.14 0.30 -6.19
C THR A 48 10.66 0.31 -7.63
N GLY A 49 11.66 -0.53 -7.93
CA GLY A 49 12.29 -0.65 -9.25
C GLY A 49 13.32 0.43 -9.56
N SER A 50 13.58 1.37 -8.63
CA SER A 50 14.56 2.43 -8.81
C SER A 50 15.98 2.01 -8.42
N PRO A 51 17.01 2.77 -8.82
CA PRO A 51 18.36 2.58 -8.29
C PRO A 51 18.44 2.71 -6.76
N GLY A 52 17.60 3.54 -6.14
CA GLY A 52 17.51 3.69 -4.70
C GLY A 52 17.02 2.43 -3.99
N GLU A 53 16.01 1.78 -4.53
CA GLU A 53 15.57 0.45 -4.06
C GLU A 53 16.71 -0.58 -4.16
N GLN A 54 17.44 -0.62 -5.26
CA GLN A 54 18.55 -1.57 -5.46
C GLN A 54 19.70 -1.34 -4.47
N LEU A 55 19.99 -0.08 -4.14
CA LEU A 55 20.97 0.26 -3.10
C LEU A 55 20.50 -0.20 -1.71
N ALA A 56 19.21 -0.01 -1.39
CA ALA A 56 18.61 -0.51 -0.15
C ALA A 56 18.64 -2.04 -0.09
N ALA A 57 18.23 -2.74 -1.15
CA ALA A 57 18.26 -4.20 -1.23
C ALA A 57 19.69 -4.76 -1.06
N SER A 58 20.67 -4.10 -1.67
CA SER A 58 22.09 -4.46 -1.53
C SER A 58 22.57 -4.28 -0.09
N TYR A 59 22.19 -3.18 0.57
CA TYR A 59 22.51 -2.93 1.96
C TYR A 59 21.89 -3.97 2.89
N ILE A 60 20.60 -4.24 2.75
CA ILE A 60 19.86 -5.24 3.56
C ILE A 60 20.49 -6.62 3.37
N SER A 61 20.80 -7.01 2.14
CA SER A 61 21.49 -8.28 1.83
C SER A 61 22.83 -8.39 2.54
N ALA A 62 23.62 -7.30 2.55
CA ALA A 62 24.91 -7.27 3.25
C ALA A 62 24.74 -7.41 4.78
N GLN A 63 23.73 -6.76 5.36
CA GLN A 63 23.43 -6.86 6.79
C GLN A 63 22.93 -8.27 7.16
N MET A 64 22.06 -8.89 6.36
CA MET A 64 21.62 -10.27 6.56
C MET A 64 22.80 -11.25 6.48
N LYS A 65 23.70 -11.06 5.54
CA LYS A 65 24.95 -11.84 5.44
C LYS A 65 25.84 -11.66 6.68
N GLN A 66 26.00 -10.43 7.16
CA GLN A 66 26.77 -10.12 8.36
C GLN A 66 26.15 -10.74 9.62
N ALA A 67 24.83 -10.81 9.70
CA ALA A 67 24.09 -11.51 10.75
C ALA A 67 24.23 -13.05 10.66
N GLY A 68 24.84 -13.57 9.61
CA GLY A 68 25.06 -15.01 9.40
C GLY A 68 23.84 -15.76 8.89
N LEU A 69 22.92 -15.09 8.19
CA LEU A 69 21.82 -15.73 7.51
C LEU A 69 22.29 -16.37 6.19
N THR A 70 21.61 -17.42 5.75
CA THR A 70 21.81 -18.00 4.43
C THR A 70 20.87 -17.34 3.41
N PRO A 71 21.30 -17.13 2.16
CA PRO A 71 20.45 -16.57 1.12
C PRO A 71 19.31 -17.52 0.75
N LYS A 72 18.13 -16.98 0.45
CA LYS A 72 16.94 -17.73 0.04
C LYS A 72 16.14 -17.05 -1.10
N GLY A 73 16.70 -16.03 -1.75
CA GLY A 73 16.13 -15.48 -2.98
C GLY A 73 16.53 -16.30 -4.21
N ASP A 74 16.00 -15.93 -5.37
CA ASP A 74 16.29 -16.57 -6.65
C ASP A 74 17.75 -16.33 -7.10
N ASN A 75 18.28 -15.18 -6.71
CA ASN A 75 19.68 -14.80 -6.92
C ASN A 75 20.31 -14.35 -5.59
N GLY A 76 20.85 -15.28 -4.85
CA GLY A 76 21.39 -15.02 -3.53
C GLY A 76 20.29 -14.64 -2.54
N TYR A 77 20.33 -13.40 -2.00
CA TYR A 77 19.29 -12.88 -1.13
C TYR A 77 18.12 -12.27 -1.90
N LEU A 78 18.25 -12.02 -3.20
CA LEU A 78 17.31 -11.26 -4.01
C LEU A 78 16.27 -12.16 -4.67
N GLN A 79 14.99 -11.80 -4.54
CA GLN A 79 13.88 -12.36 -5.28
C GLN A 79 13.27 -11.23 -6.10
N THR A 80 13.42 -11.26 -7.42
CA THR A 80 12.89 -10.24 -8.31
C THR A 80 11.47 -10.57 -8.75
N PHE A 81 10.64 -9.55 -8.89
CA PHE A 81 9.26 -9.71 -9.34
C PHE A 81 8.85 -8.59 -10.30
N PRO A 82 7.96 -8.90 -11.27
CA PRO A 82 7.44 -7.87 -12.15
C PRO A 82 6.41 -7.01 -11.42
N VAL A 83 6.56 -5.69 -11.55
CA VAL A 83 5.51 -4.74 -11.20
C VAL A 83 4.87 -4.29 -12.50
N ASN A 84 3.62 -4.70 -12.70
CA ASN A 84 2.86 -4.29 -13.87
C ASN A 84 2.03 -3.05 -13.50
N GLU A 85 2.45 -1.90 -13.98
CA GLU A 85 1.77 -0.62 -13.75
C GLU A 85 0.74 -0.30 -14.83
N GLY A 86 0.37 -1.30 -15.61
CA GLY A 86 -0.58 -1.14 -16.68
C GLY A 86 0.06 -0.87 -18.04
N LYS A 87 -0.72 -0.22 -18.91
CA LYS A 87 -0.35 0.08 -20.29
C LYS A 87 0.18 1.50 -20.40
N THR A 88 1.19 1.69 -21.25
CA THR A 88 1.58 3.02 -21.72
C THR A 88 1.14 3.20 -23.15
N ILE A 89 0.94 4.43 -23.59
CA ILE A 89 0.68 4.73 -25.00
C ILE A 89 2.02 4.71 -25.74
N ASP A 90 2.22 3.72 -26.61
CA ASP A 90 3.41 3.65 -27.46
C ASP A 90 3.43 4.81 -28.45
N PRO A 91 4.59 5.42 -28.75
CA PRO A 91 4.71 6.48 -29.77
C PRO A 91 4.18 6.11 -31.17
N ALA A 92 4.06 4.83 -31.50
CA ALA A 92 3.44 4.35 -32.73
C ALA A 92 1.90 4.41 -32.71
N SER A 93 1.27 4.67 -31.54
CA SER A 93 -0.16 4.94 -31.46
C SER A 93 -0.48 6.28 -32.13
N SER A 94 -1.56 6.31 -32.92
CA SER A 94 -1.97 7.53 -33.61
C SER A 94 -3.48 7.59 -33.78
N LEU A 95 -4.02 8.79 -33.71
CA LEU A 95 -5.38 9.13 -34.14
C LEU A 95 -5.29 10.34 -35.04
N THR A 96 -5.88 10.22 -36.25
CA THR A 96 -5.97 11.30 -37.20
C THR A 96 -7.44 11.52 -37.51
N ILE A 97 -7.88 12.77 -37.46
CA ILE A 97 -9.24 13.21 -37.78
C ILE A 97 -9.14 14.28 -38.85
N ASN A 98 -9.81 14.06 -40.01
CA ASN A 98 -9.79 14.97 -41.16
C ASN A 98 -8.34 15.35 -41.56
N ASN A 99 -7.45 14.37 -41.65
CA ASN A 99 -6.01 14.50 -41.93
C ASN A 99 -5.19 15.30 -40.88
N ASN A 100 -5.80 15.69 -39.75
CA ASN A 100 -5.11 16.33 -38.66
C ASN A 100 -4.69 15.26 -37.65
N ALA A 101 -3.39 15.09 -37.43
CA ALA A 101 -2.85 14.19 -36.41
C ALA A 101 -3.08 14.80 -35.04
N LEU A 102 -3.66 14.01 -34.13
CA LEU A 102 -3.93 14.40 -32.75
C LEU A 102 -2.76 14.06 -31.82
N ILE A 103 -2.64 14.81 -30.73
CA ILE A 103 -1.59 14.66 -29.73
C ILE A 103 -2.06 13.64 -28.67
N PRO A 104 -1.30 12.54 -28.46
CA PRO A 104 -1.63 11.57 -27.44
C PRO A 104 -1.60 12.20 -26.03
N VAL A 105 -2.45 11.72 -25.14
CA VAL A 105 -2.71 12.18 -23.77
C VAL A 105 -3.39 13.56 -23.69
N GLU A 106 -3.03 14.50 -24.56
CA GLU A 106 -3.63 15.84 -24.58
C GLU A 106 -4.97 15.87 -25.32
N GLN A 107 -5.10 15.16 -26.42
CA GLN A 107 -6.27 15.21 -27.30
C GLN A 107 -6.97 13.85 -27.45
N TYR A 108 -6.25 12.73 -27.31
CA TYR A 108 -6.84 11.39 -27.34
C TYR A 108 -6.09 10.43 -26.41
N ILE A 109 -6.79 9.38 -25.98
CA ILE A 109 -6.25 8.28 -25.19
C ILE A 109 -6.85 6.97 -25.70
N PRO A 110 -6.01 5.96 -26.08
CA PRO A 110 -6.50 4.61 -26.32
C PRO A 110 -7.00 4.00 -25.01
N LEU A 111 -8.18 3.38 -25.01
CA LEU A 111 -8.74 2.79 -23.81
C LEU A 111 -8.08 1.43 -23.50
N PRO A 112 -7.88 1.06 -22.21
CA PRO A 112 -7.07 -0.09 -21.82
C PRO A 112 -7.57 -1.43 -22.36
N PHE A 113 -8.84 -1.54 -22.67
CA PHE A 113 -9.45 -2.73 -23.28
C PHE A 113 -9.37 -2.75 -24.82
N SER A 114 -8.79 -1.73 -25.45
CA SER A 114 -8.62 -1.65 -26.90
C SER A 114 -7.76 -2.78 -27.47
N ALA A 115 -8.14 -3.32 -28.62
CA ALA A 115 -7.23 -4.11 -29.41
C ALA A 115 -6.07 -3.27 -29.98
N GLN A 116 -4.89 -3.84 -30.02
CA GLN A 116 -3.72 -3.24 -30.68
C GLN A 116 -3.83 -3.46 -32.19
N LYS A 117 -4.62 -2.62 -32.87
CA LYS A 117 -4.95 -2.73 -34.29
C LYS A 117 -5.08 -1.36 -34.94
N ARG A 118 -5.14 -1.39 -36.26
CA ARG A 118 -5.47 -0.22 -37.09
C ARG A 118 -6.91 -0.32 -37.57
N ALA A 119 -7.55 0.85 -37.69
CA ALA A 119 -8.82 1.01 -38.39
C ALA A 119 -8.80 2.35 -39.13
N LYS A 120 -9.53 2.42 -40.24
CA LYS A 120 -9.72 3.64 -41.04
C LYS A 120 -11.12 3.64 -41.64
N GLY A 121 -11.76 4.79 -41.65
CA GLY A 121 -13.07 4.97 -42.26
C GLY A 121 -13.43 6.43 -42.45
N ASP A 122 -14.36 6.67 -43.38
CA ASP A 122 -15.07 7.91 -43.54
C ASP A 122 -16.43 7.72 -42.82
N VAL A 123 -16.68 8.50 -41.78
CA VAL A 123 -17.70 8.22 -40.77
C VAL A 123 -18.67 9.37 -40.64
N MET A 124 -19.96 9.09 -40.66
CA MET A 124 -21.01 10.04 -40.29
C MET A 124 -21.30 9.94 -38.79
N PRO A 125 -21.16 11.01 -38.00
CA PRO A 125 -21.27 10.94 -36.53
C PRO A 125 -22.59 10.38 -35.98
N ALA A 126 -23.68 10.50 -36.76
CA ALA A 126 -25.00 10.03 -36.34
C ALA A 126 -25.34 8.62 -36.85
N VAL A 127 -24.44 7.94 -37.57
CA VAL A 127 -24.74 6.66 -38.25
C VAL A 127 -23.73 5.60 -37.90
N ASN A 128 -24.20 4.49 -37.36
CA ASN A 128 -23.40 3.33 -36.98
C ASN A 128 -23.45 2.27 -38.10
N GLU A 129 -22.59 2.38 -39.09
CA GLU A 129 -22.52 1.45 -40.22
C GLU A 129 -21.64 0.24 -39.90
N PRO A 130 -22.06 -1.01 -40.20
CA PRO A 130 -21.18 -2.17 -40.16
C PRO A 130 -19.94 -1.97 -41.05
N ASP A 131 -18.85 -2.63 -40.70
CA ASP A 131 -17.56 -2.56 -41.39
C ASP A 131 -16.91 -1.15 -41.39
N ASN A 132 -17.36 -0.25 -40.50
CA ASN A 132 -16.83 1.09 -40.36
C ASN A 132 -16.43 1.40 -38.89
N ILE A 133 -15.76 2.54 -38.68
CA ILE A 133 -15.50 3.08 -37.34
C ILE A 133 -16.78 3.74 -36.83
N TRP A 134 -17.10 3.52 -35.55
CA TRP A 134 -18.24 4.18 -34.93
C TRP A 134 -17.78 5.31 -34.01
N LEU A 135 -18.47 6.45 -34.13
CA LEU A 135 -18.30 7.60 -33.23
C LEU A 135 -19.41 7.55 -32.19
N LEU A 136 -19.07 7.21 -30.98
CA LEU A 136 -20.03 7.05 -29.89
C LEU A 136 -20.04 8.29 -28.97
N ASN A 137 -21.17 9.00 -29.00
CA ASN A 137 -21.41 10.11 -28.11
C ASN A 137 -21.74 9.59 -26.69
N VAL A 138 -20.87 9.85 -25.76
CA VAL A 138 -21.02 9.33 -24.36
C VAL A 138 -22.30 9.85 -23.71
N LYS A 139 -22.79 11.04 -24.09
CA LYS A 139 -24.05 11.60 -23.56
C LYS A 139 -25.29 10.79 -23.96
N ASP A 140 -25.20 9.99 -25.02
CA ASP A 140 -26.31 9.20 -25.55
C ASP A 140 -26.28 7.76 -25.00
N ILE A 141 -25.24 7.40 -24.23
CA ILE A 141 -25.12 6.07 -23.64
C ILE A 141 -25.92 6.05 -22.33
N GLU A 142 -26.99 5.27 -22.30
CA GLU A 142 -27.72 5.00 -21.07
C GLU A 142 -26.84 4.23 -20.10
N SER A 143 -26.66 4.75 -18.90
CA SER A 143 -25.81 4.12 -17.88
C SER A 143 -26.42 4.25 -16.50
N ASP A 144 -26.25 3.21 -15.69
CA ASP A 144 -26.49 3.30 -14.25
C ASP A 144 -25.43 4.23 -13.63
N PRO A 145 -25.85 5.27 -12.91
CA PRO A 145 -24.94 6.19 -12.23
C PRO A 145 -23.96 5.52 -11.25
N HIS A 146 -24.19 4.27 -10.87
CA HIS A 146 -23.36 3.50 -9.96
C HIS A 146 -22.34 2.59 -10.67
N THR A 147 -22.40 2.49 -11.99
CA THR A 147 -21.46 1.70 -12.78
C THR A 147 -20.14 2.47 -12.97
N ASP A 148 -19.00 1.76 -12.87
CA ASP A 148 -17.68 2.36 -13.19
C ASP A 148 -17.69 2.92 -14.62
N PRO A 149 -17.33 4.18 -14.84
CA PRO A 149 -17.29 4.78 -16.18
C PRO A 149 -16.52 3.91 -17.18
N LEU A 150 -15.37 3.32 -16.80
CA LEU A 150 -14.61 2.46 -17.69
C LEU A 150 -15.40 1.23 -18.15
N GLU A 151 -16.24 0.66 -17.28
CA GLU A 151 -17.11 -0.46 -17.64
C GLU A 151 -18.21 -0.06 -18.63
N ILE A 152 -18.76 1.15 -18.50
CA ILE A 152 -19.75 1.71 -19.45
C ILE A 152 -19.13 1.80 -20.83
N TYR A 153 -17.91 2.35 -20.94
CA TYR A 153 -17.19 2.44 -22.21
C TYR A 153 -16.86 1.05 -22.77
N HIS A 154 -16.47 0.11 -21.90
CA HIS A 154 -16.17 -1.27 -22.31
C HIS A 154 -17.40 -1.96 -22.89
N GLN A 155 -18.54 -1.89 -22.22
CA GLN A 155 -19.80 -2.51 -22.67
C GLN A 155 -20.28 -1.91 -23.99
N ALA A 156 -20.31 -0.58 -24.12
CA ALA A 156 -20.72 0.10 -25.35
C ALA A 156 -19.80 -0.27 -26.54
N ALA A 157 -18.49 -0.32 -26.32
CA ALA A 157 -17.55 -0.73 -27.37
C ALA A 157 -17.67 -2.22 -27.70
N ALA A 158 -17.98 -3.09 -26.74
CA ALA A 158 -18.22 -4.51 -26.97
C ALA A 158 -19.50 -4.76 -27.79
N GLU A 159 -20.56 -3.98 -27.55
CA GLU A 159 -21.78 -4.01 -28.34
C GLU A 159 -21.54 -3.51 -29.76
N ALA A 160 -20.80 -2.42 -29.92
CA ALA A 160 -20.41 -1.92 -31.24
C ALA A 160 -19.60 -2.98 -32.02
N ALA A 161 -18.65 -3.65 -31.37
CA ALA A 161 -17.88 -4.72 -31.99
C ALA A 161 -18.76 -5.89 -32.47
N LYS A 162 -19.75 -6.30 -31.65
CA LYS A 162 -20.72 -7.35 -32.03
C LYS A 162 -21.61 -6.93 -33.20
N ALA A 163 -21.92 -5.63 -33.31
CA ALA A 163 -22.73 -5.09 -34.36
C ALA A 163 -21.98 -4.73 -35.65
N GLY A 164 -20.66 -5.02 -35.70
CA GLY A 164 -19.83 -4.92 -36.89
C GLY A 164 -18.92 -3.70 -36.95
N ALA A 165 -18.77 -2.94 -35.88
CA ALA A 165 -17.81 -1.85 -35.86
C ALA A 165 -16.37 -2.37 -36.01
N THR A 166 -15.56 -1.68 -36.82
CA THR A 166 -14.13 -1.99 -37.02
C THR A 166 -13.23 -1.21 -36.05
N GLY A 167 -13.76 -0.19 -35.39
CA GLY A 167 -13.13 0.62 -34.36
C GLY A 167 -14.18 1.54 -33.70
N VAL A 168 -13.84 2.07 -32.53
CA VAL A 168 -14.69 3.00 -31.79
C VAL A 168 -13.89 4.21 -31.33
N VAL A 169 -14.48 5.40 -31.50
CA VAL A 169 -14.00 6.64 -30.88
C VAL A 169 -15.12 7.22 -30.02
N PHE A 170 -14.86 7.31 -28.70
CA PHE A 170 -15.75 7.96 -27.75
C PHE A 170 -15.49 9.47 -27.70
N TYR A 171 -16.54 10.26 -27.68
CA TYR A 171 -16.50 11.71 -27.56
C TYR A 171 -17.59 12.24 -26.63
N ASN A 172 -17.48 13.50 -26.16
CA ASN A 172 -18.38 14.14 -25.20
C ASN A 172 -18.47 13.44 -23.83
N GLY A 173 -17.46 12.71 -23.45
CA GLY A 173 -17.38 12.13 -22.10
C GLY A 173 -17.19 13.22 -21.04
N PRO A 174 -17.72 13.02 -19.82
CA PRO A 174 -17.56 13.97 -18.71
C PRO A 174 -16.16 13.93 -18.08
N GLU A 175 -15.33 12.94 -18.43
CA GLU A 175 -14.03 12.73 -17.86
C GLU A 175 -12.97 13.67 -18.46
N THR A 176 -11.98 14.04 -17.66
CA THR A 176 -10.80 14.75 -18.14
C THR A 176 -9.77 13.77 -18.73
N ALA A 177 -8.85 14.26 -19.57
CA ALA A 177 -7.74 13.45 -20.08
C ALA A 177 -6.92 12.80 -18.93
N ALA A 178 -6.75 13.50 -17.81
CA ALA A 178 -6.07 12.97 -16.65
C ALA A 178 -6.84 11.81 -15.98
N ASP A 179 -8.16 11.86 -15.96
CA ASP A 179 -8.98 10.77 -15.42
C ASP A 179 -8.92 9.54 -16.33
N VAL A 180 -9.04 9.72 -17.64
CA VAL A 180 -8.97 8.62 -18.63
C VAL A 180 -7.56 8.01 -18.69
N HIS A 181 -6.51 8.83 -18.59
CA HIS A 181 -5.13 8.34 -18.57
C HIS A 181 -4.87 7.36 -17.40
N LYS A 182 -5.47 7.60 -16.23
CA LYS A 182 -5.38 6.67 -15.08
C LYS A 182 -6.00 5.30 -15.35
N TRP A 183 -6.91 5.20 -16.31
CA TRP A 183 -7.51 3.91 -16.66
C TRP A 183 -6.51 2.95 -17.31
N LEU A 184 -5.42 3.46 -17.89
CA LEU A 184 -4.37 2.61 -18.48
C LEU A 184 -3.70 1.67 -17.47
N SER A 185 -3.78 1.97 -16.18
CA SER A 185 -3.30 1.10 -15.10
C SER A 185 -4.31 0.00 -14.69
N LYS A 186 -5.56 0.03 -15.20
CA LYS A 186 -6.57 -0.97 -14.87
C LYS A 186 -6.42 -2.21 -15.74
N GLU A 187 -6.54 -3.38 -15.12
CA GLU A 187 -6.72 -4.63 -15.86
C GLU A 187 -8.11 -4.69 -16.46
N THR A 188 -8.19 -5.02 -17.72
CA THR A 188 -9.44 -5.09 -18.49
C THR A 188 -9.40 -6.26 -19.47
N THR A 189 -10.58 -6.81 -19.80
CA THR A 189 -10.71 -7.81 -20.85
C THR A 189 -10.56 -7.13 -22.21
N PRO A 190 -9.56 -7.52 -23.04
CA PRO A 190 -9.36 -6.90 -24.33
C PRO A 190 -10.52 -7.15 -25.29
N LEU A 191 -10.90 -6.15 -26.06
CA LEU A 191 -11.83 -6.26 -27.19
C LEU A 191 -11.09 -6.67 -28.47
N THR A 192 -11.83 -6.94 -29.53
CA THR A 192 -11.29 -7.34 -30.85
C THR A 192 -11.02 -6.17 -31.77
N ILE A 193 -11.50 -4.98 -31.44
CA ILE A 193 -11.40 -3.73 -32.22
C ILE A 193 -10.61 -2.67 -31.46
N PRO A 194 -9.95 -1.72 -32.17
CA PRO A 194 -9.31 -0.57 -31.55
C PRO A 194 -10.36 0.41 -31.00
N VAL A 195 -10.09 0.96 -29.81
CA VAL A 195 -10.99 1.89 -29.13
C VAL A 195 -10.19 3.04 -28.56
N MET A 196 -10.63 4.27 -28.84
CA MET A 196 -10.03 5.50 -28.34
C MET A 196 -11.08 6.44 -27.75
N TRP A 197 -10.64 7.30 -26.87
CA TRP A 197 -11.40 8.40 -26.29
C TRP A 197 -10.75 9.72 -26.70
N VAL A 198 -11.55 10.76 -26.93
CA VAL A 198 -11.08 12.10 -27.29
C VAL A 198 -11.60 13.17 -26.33
N THR A 199 -10.82 14.24 -26.18
CA THR A 199 -11.19 15.39 -25.33
C THR A 199 -12.30 16.25 -25.92
N ASP A 200 -12.95 17.10 -25.09
CA ASP A 200 -14.00 18.02 -25.49
C ASP A 200 -13.65 18.93 -26.69
N GLY A 201 -12.37 19.36 -26.75
CA GLY A 201 -11.91 20.18 -27.87
C GLY A 201 -12.04 19.48 -29.22
N ILE A 202 -11.79 18.18 -29.26
CA ILE A 202 -11.92 17.32 -30.44
C ILE A 202 -13.39 16.94 -30.65
N SER A 203 -14.14 16.67 -29.57
CA SER A 203 -15.56 16.33 -29.62
C SER A 203 -16.38 17.36 -30.42
N LYS A 204 -16.12 18.66 -30.22
CA LYS A 204 -16.81 19.75 -30.96
C LYS A 204 -16.54 19.69 -32.45
N THR A 205 -15.37 19.25 -32.88
CA THR A 205 -15.05 19.09 -34.32
C THR A 205 -15.84 17.94 -34.92
N MET A 206 -16.09 16.88 -34.13
CA MET A 206 -16.84 15.70 -34.57
C MET A 206 -18.35 15.95 -34.58
N GLU A 207 -18.90 16.62 -33.57
CA GLU A 207 -20.34 16.92 -33.46
C GLU A 207 -20.90 17.76 -34.64
N ASN A 208 -20.09 18.66 -35.18
CA ASN A 208 -20.54 19.61 -36.20
C ASN A 208 -20.19 19.18 -37.64
N ALA A 209 -19.61 18.00 -37.81
CA ALA A 209 -19.24 17.51 -39.14
C ALA A 209 -20.33 16.63 -39.74
N GLU A 210 -20.60 16.78 -41.04
CA GLU A 210 -21.46 15.86 -41.81
C GLU A 210 -20.74 14.51 -42.02
N GLU A 211 -19.44 14.56 -42.28
CA GLU A 211 -18.57 13.41 -42.47
C GLU A 211 -17.20 13.65 -41.81
N VAL A 212 -16.65 12.64 -41.19
CA VAL A 212 -15.37 12.69 -40.51
C VAL A 212 -14.47 11.56 -41.00
N GLN A 213 -13.33 11.92 -41.58
CA GLN A 213 -12.32 10.92 -41.90
C GLN A 213 -11.54 10.55 -40.62
N VAL A 214 -11.57 9.28 -40.21
CA VAL A 214 -10.88 8.78 -39.04
C VAL A 214 -9.85 7.74 -39.45
N SER A 215 -8.64 7.89 -38.95
CA SER A 215 -7.58 6.86 -39.02
C SER A 215 -6.98 6.67 -37.65
N MET A 216 -6.99 5.45 -37.16
CA MET A 216 -6.50 5.10 -35.83
C MET A 216 -5.52 3.91 -35.86
N ASN A 217 -4.54 3.97 -34.99
CA ASN A 217 -3.59 2.89 -34.73
C ASN A 217 -3.37 2.81 -33.21
N VAL A 218 -3.72 1.69 -32.61
CA VAL A 218 -3.51 1.47 -31.17
C VAL A 218 -2.31 0.54 -30.99
N VAL A 219 -1.33 1.04 -30.28
CA VAL A 219 -0.18 0.29 -29.81
C VAL A 219 0.05 0.64 -28.34
N PHE A 220 0.12 -0.37 -27.48
CA PHE A 220 0.47 -0.18 -26.09
C PHE A 220 1.88 -0.63 -25.81
N GLY A 221 2.64 0.17 -25.10
CA GLY A 221 3.79 -0.26 -24.33
C GLY A 221 3.34 -0.89 -23.00
N ALA A 222 4.26 -1.55 -22.33
CA ALA A 222 4.06 -2.00 -20.96
C ALA A 222 4.94 -1.15 -20.05
N ASN A 223 4.34 -0.55 -19.04
CA ASN A 223 5.11 0.04 -17.96
C ASN A 223 5.48 -1.10 -17.00
N LYS A 224 6.70 -1.64 -17.15
CA LYS A 224 7.19 -2.74 -16.33
C LYS A 224 8.34 -2.23 -15.48
N ARG A 225 8.14 -2.18 -14.19
CA ARG A 225 9.24 -2.09 -13.22
C ARG A 225 9.56 -3.49 -12.69
N THR A 226 10.74 -3.67 -12.17
CA THR A 226 11.13 -4.89 -11.48
C THR A 226 11.41 -4.53 -10.04
N GLY A 227 10.55 -4.97 -9.14
CA GLY A 227 10.77 -4.86 -7.70
C GLY A 227 11.64 -6.01 -7.19
N THR A 228 12.18 -5.88 -6.00
CA THR A 228 13.14 -6.84 -5.45
C THR A 228 12.90 -7.06 -3.96
N ASN A 229 12.41 -8.24 -3.57
CA ASN A 229 12.42 -8.67 -2.17
C ASN A 229 13.82 -9.11 -1.75
N VAL A 230 14.15 -8.98 -0.46
CA VAL A 230 15.41 -9.47 0.11
C VAL A 230 15.11 -10.55 1.16
N ILE A 231 15.63 -11.78 0.95
CA ILE A 231 15.25 -12.95 1.73
C ILE A 231 16.48 -13.60 2.35
N GLY A 232 16.53 -13.63 3.69
CA GLY A 232 17.55 -14.31 4.46
C GLY A 232 16.95 -15.39 5.35
N PHE A 233 17.65 -16.49 5.53
CA PHE A 233 17.19 -17.64 6.28
C PHE A 233 18.11 -17.98 7.44
N LEU A 234 17.56 -18.04 8.64
CA LEU A 234 18.21 -18.56 9.82
C LEU A 234 17.84 -20.04 9.96
N ASP A 235 18.77 -20.91 9.57
CA ASP A 235 18.62 -22.35 9.70
C ASP A 235 19.06 -22.81 11.09
N ASN A 236 18.11 -23.07 11.95
CA ASN A 236 18.32 -23.64 13.28
C ASN A 236 18.13 -25.16 13.29
N LYS A 237 17.97 -25.81 12.12
CA LYS A 237 17.61 -27.23 11.98
C LYS A 237 16.32 -27.57 12.71
N ALA A 238 15.42 -26.62 12.75
CA ALA A 238 14.15 -26.71 13.46
C ALA A 238 13.05 -27.36 12.59
N PRO A 239 12.03 -27.96 13.20
CA PRO A 239 10.95 -28.63 12.47
C PRO A 239 9.96 -27.67 11.80
N ALA A 240 9.88 -26.42 12.26
CA ALA A 240 8.96 -25.41 11.76
C ALA A 240 9.69 -24.13 11.36
N THR A 241 9.08 -23.33 10.50
CA THR A 241 9.58 -22.02 10.07
C THR A 241 8.62 -20.92 10.50
N ILE A 242 9.13 -19.78 10.90
CA ILE A 242 8.36 -18.54 11.04
C ILE A 242 8.88 -17.50 10.06
N ILE A 243 8.03 -16.54 9.70
CA ILE A 243 8.40 -15.43 8.85
C ILE A 243 8.37 -14.14 9.67
N ILE A 244 9.40 -13.33 9.55
CA ILE A 244 9.44 -11.97 10.08
C ILE A 244 9.66 -11.06 8.88
N GLY A 245 8.77 -10.08 8.69
CA GLY A 245 8.74 -9.21 7.53
C GLY A 245 8.62 -7.73 7.87
N ALA A 246 9.09 -6.92 6.93
CA ALA A 246 8.88 -5.47 6.84
C ALA A 246 9.09 -5.07 5.39
N HIS A 247 8.37 -4.07 4.88
CA HIS A 247 8.73 -3.51 3.57
C HIS A 247 9.85 -2.49 3.70
N PHE A 248 10.56 -2.27 2.60
CA PHE A 248 11.69 -1.33 2.58
C PHE A 248 11.60 -0.31 1.43
N ASP A 249 10.69 -0.50 0.48
CA ASP A 249 10.37 0.50 -0.53
C ASP A 249 9.63 1.69 0.09
N HIS A 250 9.64 2.83 -0.60
CA HIS A 250 8.87 4.00 -0.24
C HIS A 250 8.59 4.84 -1.50
N LEU A 251 8.18 6.10 -1.34
CA LEU A 251 7.51 6.89 -2.37
C LEU A 251 8.43 7.59 -3.38
N GLY A 252 9.76 7.47 -3.28
CA GLY A 252 10.66 8.22 -4.16
C GLY A 252 10.53 9.74 -3.96
N LYS A 253 10.11 10.43 -5.02
CA LYS A 253 9.73 11.86 -5.01
C LYS A 253 8.22 12.05 -5.21
N GLY A 254 7.43 11.02 -4.88
CA GLY A 254 5.98 10.99 -5.06
C GLY A 254 5.55 10.74 -6.50
N GLU A 255 6.36 9.99 -7.28
CA GLU A 255 6.10 9.71 -8.70
C GLU A 255 4.81 8.91 -8.89
N ASP A 256 4.48 7.98 -7.99
CA ASP A 256 3.32 7.10 -8.06
C ASP A 256 2.02 7.74 -7.54
N HIS A 257 2.06 9.04 -7.25
CA HIS A 257 0.88 9.84 -6.84
C HIS A 257 0.24 9.40 -5.51
N ASN A 258 0.98 8.71 -4.65
CA ASN A 258 0.57 8.28 -3.32
C ASN A 258 1.09 9.19 -2.18
N SER A 259 1.83 10.25 -2.51
CA SER A 259 2.27 11.28 -1.56
C SER A 259 1.09 12.12 -1.03
N LEU A 260 1.08 12.39 0.28
CA LEU A 260 0.18 13.34 0.92
C LEU A 260 0.64 14.80 0.83
N ALA A 261 1.82 15.04 0.20
CA ALA A 261 2.31 16.35 -0.20
C ALA A 261 2.54 16.39 -1.73
N PRO A 262 1.49 16.27 -2.57
CA PRO A 262 1.63 16.01 -4.01
C PRO A 262 2.32 17.14 -4.79
N ASN A 263 2.38 18.35 -4.22
CA ASN A 263 3.05 19.50 -4.81
C ASN A 263 4.54 19.62 -4.39
N ASP A 264 4.98 18.85 -3.38
CA ASP A 264 6.36 18.79 -2.94
C ASP A 264 7.06 17.62 -3.66
N LYS A 265 8.09 17.92 -4.43
CA LYS A 265 8.89 16.95 -5.19
C LYS A 265 10.22 16.62 -4.50
N SER A 266 10.34 16.97 -3.23
CA SER A 266 11.44 16.54 -2.39
C SER A 266 11.44 15.01 -2.21
N ILE A 267 12.59 14.48 -1.83
CA ILE A 267 12.74 13.06 -1.54
C ILE A 267 11.86 12.71 -0.33
N HIS A 268 11.09 11.64 -0.44
CA HIS A 268 10.35 11.04 0.66
C HIS A 268 11.27 9.98 1.29
N ASN A 269 11.96 10.35 2.36
CA ASN A 269 12.96 9.46 2.98
C ASN A 269 12.34 8.26 3.71
N GLY A 270 11.08 8.37 4.18
CA GLY A 270 10.36 7.26 4.80
C GLY A 270 11.11 6.65 5.97
N ALA A 271 11.44 7.46 6.98
CA ALA A 271 12.22 7.00 8.12
C ALA A 271 11.41 6.09 9.04
N ASP A 272 10.15 6.46 9.30
CA ASP A 272 9.23 5.56 10.00
C ASP A 272 8.59 4.59 9.00
N ASP A 273 8.21 5.07 7.83
CA ASP A 273 7.57 4.31 6.76
C ASP A 273 8.56 3.99 5.61
N ASN A 274 9.22 2.83 5.52
CA ASN A 274 9.30 1.87 6.62
C ASN A 274 10.75 1.45 6.84
N ALA A 275 11.66 2.47 6.94
CA ALA A 275 13.04 2.16 7.35
C ALA A 275 13.08 1.65 8.79
N SER A 276 12.13 2.04 9.66
CA SER A 276 12.04 1.57 11.05
C SER A 276 11.79 0.06 11.13
N GLY A 277 10.75 -0.45 10.46
CA GLY A 277 10.46 -1.88 10.41
C GLY A 277 11.59 -2.69 9.79
N THR A 278 12.20 -2.18 8.71
CA THR A 278 13.35 -2.83 8.05
C THR A 278 14.59 -2.86 8.95
N ALA A 279 14.88 -1.80 9.69
CA ALA A 279 15.98 -1.77 10.65
C ALA A 279 15.76 -2.78 11.79
N ALA A 280 14.54 -2.85 12.31
CA ALA A 280 14.18 -3.86 13.32
C ALA A 280 14.28 -5.28 12.77
N LEU A 281 13.91 -5.53 11.53
CA LEU A 281 14.08 -6.83 10.86
C LEU A 281 15.54 -7.27 10.84
N ILE A 282 16.47 -6.38 10.47
CA ILE A 282 17.91 -6.64 10.45
C ILE A 282 18.44 -6.93 11.86
N GLU A 283 18.03 -6.12 12.83
CA GLU A 283 18.50 -6.29 14.21
C GLU A 283 17.92 -7.54 14.89
N LEU A 284 16.66 -7.89 14.60
CA LEU A 284 16.05 -9.16 15.02
C LEU A 284 16.82 -10.36 14.46
N ALA A 285 17.27 -10.30 13.20
CA ALA A 285 18.08 -11.35 12.61
C ALA A 285 19.36 -11.60 13.43
N ARG A 286 20.04 -10.53 13.86
CA ARG A 286 21.22 -10.62 14.71
C ARG A 286 20.90 -11.19 16.09
N LEU A 287 19.81 -10.76 16.72
CA LEU A 287 19.40 -11.19 18.06
C LEU A 287 18.95 -12.66 18.07
N LEU A 288 18.09 -13.05 17.13
CA LEU A 288 17.57 -14.41 17.05
C LEU A 288 18.65 -15.42 16.66
N LYS A 289 19.66 -15.02 15.85
CA LYS A 289 20.84 -15.84 15.58
C LYS A 289 21.63 -16.15 16.85
N ALA A 290 21.73 -15.19 17.76
CA ALA A 290 22.44 -15.37 19.00
C ALA A 290 21.66 -16.19 20.06
N ALA A 291 20.34 -16.27 19.93
CA ALA A 291 19.45 -16.92 20.90
C ALA A 291 19.39 -18.45 20.77
N HIS A 292 19.74 -19.00 19.60
CA HIS A 292 19.74 -20.45 19.33
C HIS A 292 18.40 -21.16 19.62
N PHE A 293 17.29 -20.63 19.06
CA PHE A 293 15.99 -21.28 19.17
C PHE A 293 16.01 -22.65 18.44
N ASN A 294 15.34 -23.64 19.04
CA ASN A 294 15.36 -25.01 18.53
C ASN A 294 14.06 -25.45 17.86
N LYS A 295 12.98 -24.67 17.99
CA LYS A 295 11.68 -24.98 17.35
C LYS A 295 11.53 -24.33 15.98
N TYR A 296 12.12 -23.16 15.77
CA TYR A 296 11.93 -22.39 14.56
C TYR A 296 13.22 -22.18 13.77
N ASN A 297 13.13 -22.42 12.47
CA ASN A 297 13.90 -21.67 11.50
C ASN A 297 13.22 -20.32 11.31
N VAL A 298 13.95 -19.28 10.96
CA VAL A 298 13.37 -17.96 10.74
C VAL A 298 13.70 -17.47 9.35
N LEU A 299 12.66 -17.13 8.58
CA LEU A 299 12.77 -16.49 7.30
C LEU A 299 12.56 -14.98 7.50
N PHE A 300 13.60 -14.20 7.25
CA PHE A 300 13.57 -12.75 7.28
C PHE A 300 13.36 -12.22 5.88
N THR A 301 12.28 -11.48 5.67
CA THR A 301 11.94 -10.97 4.34
C THR A 301 11.71 -9.47 4.39
N ALA A 302 12.57 -8.72 3.72
CA ALA A 302 12.30 -7.32 3.42
C ALA A 302 11.56 -7.28 2.07
N PHE A 303 10.31 -6.79 2.09
CA PHE A 303 9.47 -6.71 0.91
C PHE A 303 9.67 -5.39 0.18
N SER A 304 9.48 -5.39 -1.14
CA SER A 304 9.35 -4.18 -1.94
C SER A 304 7.99 -4.14 -2.62
N GLY A 305 7.59 -2.98 -3.12
CA GLY A 305 6.30 -2.79 -3.79
C GLY A 305 5.09 -2.90 -2.86
N GLU A 306 5.28 -2.68 -1.57
CA GLU A 306 4.19 -2.56 -0.60
C GLU A 306 3.34 -1.35 -0.94
N GLU A 307 3.97 -0.20 -1.16
CA GLU A 307 3.38 1.11 -1.47
C GLU A 307 2.56 1.14 -2.77
N LEU A 308 2.79 0.14 -3.63
CA LEU A 308 2.05 -0.07 -4.88
C LEU A 308 0.85 -1.02 -4.72
N GLY A 309 0.69 -1.61 -3.54
CA GLY A 309 -0.38 -2.55 -3.20
C GLY A 309 0.09 -3.97 -2.96
N LEU A 310 1.12 -4.13 -2.13
CA LEU A 310 1.62 -5.40 -1.60
C LEU A 310 2.23 -6.31 -2.68
N PHE A 311 2.81 -5.76 -3.77
CA PHE A 311 3.29 -6.58 -4.89
C PHE A 311 4.33 -7.61 -4.46
N GLY A 312 5.32 -7.21 -3.66
CA GLY A 312 6.40 -8.08 -3.23
C GLY A 312 5.95 -9.19 -2.30
N SER A 313 5.12 -8.91 -1.31
CA SER A 313 4.62 -9.95 -0.40
C SER A 313 3.62 -10.90 -1.07
N LYS A 314 2.79 -10.41 -1.99
CA LYS A 314 1.93 -11.26 -2.82
C LYS A 314 2.77 -12.19 -3.70
N TYR A 315 3.76 -11.64 -4.41
CA TYR A 315 4.66 -12.45 -5.23
C TYR A 315 5.40 -13.50 -4.39
N PHE A 316 5.93 -13.09 -3.22
CA PHE A 316 6.56 -14.01 -2.28
C PHE A 316 5.61 -15.11 -1.82
N ALA A 317 4.36 -14.80 -1.48
CA ALA A 317 3.38 -15.78 -1.03
C ALA A 317 2.99 -16.79 -2.14
N ASP A 318 3.13 -16.44 -3.40
CA ASP A 318 2.90 -17.33 -4.55
C ASP A 318 4.18 -18.08 -4.98
N HIS A 319 5.37 -17.54 -4.69
CA HIS A 319 6.68 -18.06 -5.10
C HIS A 319 7.61 -18.22 -3.89
N SER A 320 7.09 -18.71 -2.78
CA SER A 320 7.86 -18.85 -1.54
C SER A 320 9.01 -19.87 -1.67
N PRO A 321 10.22 -19.54 -1.18
CA PRO A 321 11.36 -20.47 -1.18
C PRO A 321 11.23 -21.58 -0.13
N VAL A 322 10.15 -21.59 0.65
CA VAL A 322 9.78 -22.62 1.62
C VAL A 322 8.31 -23.01 1.44
N GLU A 323 7.98 -24.26 1.78
CA GLU A 323 6.59 -24.69 1.80
C GLU A 323 5.78 -23.88 2.82
N LEU A 324 4.84 -23.06 2.37
CA LEU A 324 4.03 -22.21 3.26
C LEU A 324 3.22 -23.00 4.27
N GLY A 325 2.81 -24.24 3.95
CA GLY A 325 2.16 -25.15 4.89
C GLY A 325 3.03 -25.52 6.09
N SER A 326 4.36 -25.37 5.99
CA SER A 326 5.31 -25.58 7.11
C SER A 326 5.52 -24.33 7.95
N VAL A 327 5.04 -23.17 7.51
CA VAL A 327 5.13 -21.91 8.24
C VAL A 327 4.15 -21.92 9.41
N ASP A 328 4.64 -21.61 10.59
CA ASP A 328 3.83 -21.58 11.81
C ASP A 328 3.05 -20.26 11.91
N TYR A 329 3.74 -19.14 11.69
CA TYR A 329 3.12 -17.80 11.67
C TYR A 329 4.04 -16.78 10.98
N MET A 330 3.48 -15.59 10.72
CA MET A 330 4.22 -14.44 10.21
C MET A 330 4.03 -13.22 11.12
N ILE A 331 5.12 -12.48 11.37
CA ILE A 331 5.10 -11.18 12.05
C ILE A 331 5.53 -10.11 11.05
N ASN A 332 4.70 -9.09 10.89
CA ASN A 332 4.97 -7.90 10.09
C ASN A 332 5.21 -6.67 10.96
N MET A 333 6.19 -5.87 10.59
CA MET A 333 6.52 -4.61 11.26
C MET A 333 6.46 -3.49 10.24
N ASP A 334 5.61 -2.50 10.52
CA ASP A 334 5.42 -1.37 9.65
C ASP A 334 5.16 -0.12 10.48
N MET A 335 5.97 0.92 10.27
CA MET A 335 5.94 2.16 11.04
C MET A 335 6.02 1.94 12.56
N ILE A 336 7.13 1.36 13.02
CA ILE A 336 7.34 1.04 14.44
C ILE A 336 8.28 2.00 15.17
N GLY A 337 8.76 3.03 14.48
CA GLY A 337 9.74 4.00 14.98
C GLY A 337 9.14 5.22 15.70
N ARG A 338 7.81 5.34 15.81
CA ARG A 338 7.16 6.53 16.40
C ARG A 338 6.30 6.19 17.63
N LEU A 339 6.70 5.20 18.43
CA LEU A 339 5.96 4.80 19.63
C LEU A 339 5.75 5.99 20.57
N ASP A 340 4.48 6.36 20.76
CA ASP A 340 4.00 7.30 21.77
C ASP A 340 3.32 6.49 22.88
N THR A 341 3.89 6.49 24.08
CA THR A 341 3.36 5.71 25.22
C THR A 341 1.96 6.17 25.65
N SER A 342 1.55 7.39 25.33
CA SER A 342 0.20 7.89 25.60
C SER A 342 -0.85 7.30 24.66
N LYS A 343 -0.48 7.07 23.40
CA LYS A 343 -1.32 6.42 22.39
C LYS A 343 -1.25 4.89 22.50
N GLY A 344 -0.06 4.35 22.72
CA GLY A 344 0.22 2.94 22.85
C GLY A 344 0.68 2.29 21.55
N LEU A 345 0.78 0.96 21.57
CA LEU A 345 1.19 0.12 20.45
C LEU A 345 -0.01 -0.64 19.90
N GLN A 346 -0.14 -0.67 18.60
CA GLN A 346 -1.18 -1.42 17.93
C GLN A 346 -0.63 -2.78 17.49
N VAL A 347 -1.43 -3.81 17.70
CA VAL A 347 -1.12 -5.16 17.25
C VAL A 347 -2.33 -5.72 16.50
N GLY A 348 -2.18 -5.79 15.18
CA GLY A 348 -3.16 -6.39 14.27
C GLY A 348 -3.00 -7.90 14.18
N GLY A 349 -4.00 -8.58 13.63
CA GLY A 349 -3.97 -10.02 13.41
C GLY A 349 -4.19 -10.89 14.65
N VAL A 350 -4.48 -10.30 15.81
CA VAL A 350 -4.59 -11.06 17.06
C VAL A 350 -5.75 -12.09 17.06
N GLY A 351 -6.71 -11.96 16.18
CA GLY A 351 -7.79 -12.95 15.98
C GLY A 351 -7.38 -14.15 15.13
N THR A 352 -6.23 -14.10 14.45
CA THR A 352 -5.80 -15.14 13.49
C THR A 352 -5.28 -16.43 14.16
N SER A 353 -5.07 -16.40 15.47
CA SER A 353 -4.81 -17.59 16.29
C SER A 353 -5.32 -17.37 17.72
N PRO A 354 -5.88 -18.41 18.37
CA PRO A 354 -6.43 -18.29 19.72
C PRO A 354 -5.36 -17.99 20.78
N VAL A 355 -4.06 -18.23 20.50
CA VAL A 355 -2.98 -17.99 21.46
C VAL A 355 -2.51 -16.54 21.49
N TRP A 356 -2.76 -15.77 20.43
CA TRP A 356 -2.19 -14.43 20.27
C TRP A 356 -2.53 -13.46 21.41
N PRO A 357 -3.80 -13.35 21.87
CA PRO A 357 -4.12 -12.37 22.91
C PRO A 357 -3.30 -12.52 24.19
N GLU A 358 -3.02 -13.77 24.59
CA GLU A 358 -2.25 -14.05 25.80
C GLU A 358 -0.75 -13.89 25.57
N VAL A 359 -0.23 -14.42 24.46
CA VAL A 359 1.19 -14.32 24.12
C VAL A 359 1.62 -12.86 23.96
N VAL A 360 0.83 -12.07 23.24
CA VAL A 360 1.11 -10.65 23.00
C VAL A 360 1.06 -9.85 24.30
N LYS A 361 0.04 -10.09 25.15
CA LYS A 361 -0.02 -9.44 26.48
C LYS A 361 1.16 -9.82 27.39
N ALA A 362 1.56 -11.09 27.37
CA ALA A 362 2.66 -11.58 28.18
C ALA A 362 4.05 -11.10 27.69
N ALA A 363 4.17 -10.68 26.44
CA ALA A 363 5.39 -10.09 25.86
C ALA A 363 5.43 -8.57 26.01
N ALA A 364 4.31 -7.94 26.34
CA ALA A 364 4.24 -6.48 26.44
C ALA A 364 5.02 -5.96 27.64
N PRO A 365 5.89 -4.97 27.47
CA PRO A 365 6.55 -4.30 28.58
C PRO A 365 5.54 -3.59 29.49
N ALA A 366 5.84 -3.54 30.79
CA ALA A 366 5.00 -2.82 31.73
C ALA A 366 4.84 -1.34 31.35
N GLY A 367 3.61 -0.85 31.39
CA GLY A 367 3.28 0.54 31.07
C GLY A 367 3.00 0.84 29.60
N ILE A 368 3.15 -0.11 28.69
CA ILE A 368 2.76 0.05 27.30
C ILE A 368 1.28 -0.33 27.12
N LYS A 369 0.47 0.63 26.67
CA LYS A 369 -0.91 0.37 26.28
C LYS A 369 -0.93 -0.41 24.96
N LEU A 370 -1.69 -1.51 24.90
CA LEU A 370 -1.91 -2.27 23.68
C LEU A 370 -3.30 -1.98 23.11
N THR A 371 -3.37 -1.78 21.80
CA THR A 371 -4.62 -1.76 21.05
C THR A 371 -4.63 -2.95 20.11
N PHE A 372 -5.62 -3.84 20.25
CA PHE A 372 -5.73 -5.05 19.44
C PHE A 372 -6.70 -4.87 18.29
N ASP A 373 -6.27 -5.28 17.09
CA ASP A 373 -7.15 -5.53 15.97
C ASP A 373 -7.18 -7.05 15.70
N SER A 374 -8.38 -7.63 15.66
CA SER A 374 -8.56 -9.07 15.41
C SER A 374 -8.42 -9.44 13.94
N SER A 375 -8.55 -8.49 13.00
CA SER A 375 -8.51 -8.75 11.56
C SER A 375 -7.15 -9.31 11.13
N GLY A 376 -7.16 -10.35 10.31
CA GLY A 376 -5.96 -10.86 9.64
C GLY A 376 -5.64 -10.09 8.37
N THR A 377 -6.58 -9.29 7.86
CA THR A 377 -6.36 -8.39 6.72
C THR A 377 -6.11 -6.97 7.21
N GLY A 378 -5.28 -6.23 6.50
CA GLY A 378 -4.92 -4.85 6.80
C GLY A 378 -4.11 -4.23 5.68
N PRO A 379 -3.74 -2.96 5.79
CA PRO A 379 -3.05 -2.21 4.73
C PRO A 379 -1.54 -2.45 4.72
N SER A 380 -1.08 -3.69 5.01
CA SER A 380 0.35 -4.05 4.96
C SER A 380 0.57 -5.53 4.67
N ASP A 381 1.80 -5.96 4.52
CA ASP A 381 2.26 -7.24 3.96
C ASP A 381 1.74 -8.50 4.68
N HIS A 382 1.38 -8.42 5.96
CA HIS A 382 0.77 -9.54 6.71
C HIS A 382 -0.48 -10.09 6.03
N THR A 383 -1.21 -9.26 5.28
CA THR A 383 -2.42 -9.65 4.55
C THR A 383 -2.13 -10.77 3.55
N SER A 384 -1.01 -10.70 2.83
CA SER A 384 -0.62 -11.72 1.85
C SER A 384 -0.46 -13.11 2.48
N PHE A 385 -0.03 -13.20 3.72
CA PHE A 385 0.14 -14.45 4.46
C PHE A 385 -1.15 -14.94 5.12
N TYR A 386 -1.95 -14.03 5.66
CA TYR A 386 -3.28 -14.37 6.17
C TYR A 386 -4.15 -15.02 5.10
N LEU A 387 -4.10 -14.50 3.87
CA LEU A 387 -4.82 -15.08 2.72
C LEU A 387 -4.33 -16.49 2.34
N LYS A 388 -3.15 -16.90 2.80
CA LYS A 388 -2.62 -18.27 2.70
C LYS A 388 -2.92 -19.12 3.94
N ASN A 389 -3.82 -18.69 4.82
CA ASN A 389 -4.21 -19.35 6.07
C ASN A 389 -3.04 -19.50 7.06
N ILE A 390 -2.14 -18.53 7.10
CA ILE A 390 -1.05 -18.45 8.07
C ILE A 390 -1.47 -17.45 9.18
N PRO A 391 -1.36 -17.82 10.48
CA PRO A 391 -1.54 -16.86 11.58
C PRO A 391 -0.59 -15.68 11.44
N VAL A 392 -1.08 -14.47 11.64
CA VAL A 392 -0.27 -13.25 11.48
C VAL A 392 -0.35 -12.36 12.71
N LEU A 393 0.70 -11.57 12.92
CA LEU A 393 0.69 -10.38 13.76
C LEU A 393 1.23 -9.19 12.95
N PHE A 394 0.68 -8.03 13.22
CA PHE A 394 1.06 -6.77 12.59
C PHE A 394 1.33 -5.71 13.65
N PHE A 395 2.55 -5.19 13.71
CA PHE A 395 3.00 -4.17 14.66
C PHE A 395 3.02 -2.81 13.98
N PHE A 396 2.38 -1.83 14.64
CA PHE A 396 2.21 -0.48 14.14
C PHE A 396 2.12 0.52 15.28
N THR A 397 2.88 1.61 15.26
CA THR A 397 2.87 2.64 16.31
C THR A 397 1.83 3.72 16.08
N GLY A 398 1.10 3.67 14.97
CA GLY A 398 0.07 4.62 14.58
C GLY A 398 0.55 5.61 13.53
N SER A 399 -0.40 6.15 12.80
CA SER A 399 -0.12 7.18 11.81
C SER A 399 0.27 8.50 12.49
N HIS A 400 1.00 9.33 11.76
CA HIS A 400 1.48 10.63 12.23
C HIS A 400 1.41 11.69 11.11
N ALA A 401 1.59 12.94 11.44
CA ALA A 401 1.44 14.07 10.51
C ALA A 401 2.46 14.05 9.34
N ASP A 402 3.55 13.30 9.48
CA ASP A 402 4.61 13.18 8.48
C ASP A 402 4.41 12.00 7.51
N TYR A 403 3.42 11.12 7.75
CA TYR A 403 3.13 9.94 6.93
C TYR A 403 2.97 10.32 5.45
N HIS A 404 3.65 9.58 4.56
CA HIS A 404 3.68 9.81 3.11
C HIS A 404 4.09 11.23 2.71
N LYS A 405 4.99 11.86 3.48
CA LYS A 405 5.53 13.20 3.20
C LYS A 405 7.05 13.22 3.30
N PRO A 406 7.71 14.20 2.64
CA PRO A 406 9.16 14.40 2.79
C PRO A 406 9.63 14.66 4.22
N SER A 407 8.72 15.02 5.13
CA SER A 407 9.03 15.28 6.54
C SER A 407 9.13 14.03 7.41
N ASP A 408 8.87 12.81 6.88
CA ASP A 408 9.16 11.56 7.58
C ASP A 408 10.65 11.23 7.51
N ASP A 409 11.41 11.85 8.42
CA ASP A 409 12.86 11.81 8.43
C ASP A 409 13.42 11.31 9.78
N VAL A 410 14.71 10.99 9.79
CA VAL A 410 15.43 10.30 10.88
C VAL A 410 15.39 11.04 12.23
N ASP A 411 15.29 12.36 12.21
CA ASP A 411 15.20 13.21 13.41
C ASP A 411 13.88 13.05 14.16
N ARG A 412 12.88 12.44 13.53
CA ARG A 412 11.55 12.18 14.08
C ARG A 412 11.41 10.84 14.79
N ILE A 413 12.37 9.95 14.64
CA ILE A 413 12.29 8.58 15.17
C ILE A 413 12.50 8.54 16.70
N ASN A 414 11.59 7.84 17.39
CA ASN A 414 11.74 7.47 18.78
C ASN A 414 12.49 6.14 18.90
N TYR A 415 13.81 6.16 18.77
CA TYR A 415 14.66 4.96 18.82
C TYR A 415 14.50 4.14 20.12
N ASN A 416 14.26 4.79 21.26
CA ASN A 416 14.01 4.07 22.51
C ASN A 416 12.67 3.32 22.46
N GLY A 417 11.64 3.93 21.87
CA GLY A 417 10.35 3.30 21.65
C GLY A 417 10.45 2.12 20.67
N GLU A 418 11.24 2.26 19.63
CA GLU A 418 11.49 1.20 18.65
C GLU A 418 12.20 -0.02 19.27
N VAL A 419 13.20 0.20 20.14
CA VAL A 419 13.82 -0.89 20.95
C VAL A 419 12.77 -1.63 21.76
N VAL A 420 11.78 -0.94 22.32
CA VAL A 420 10.68 -1.56 23.09
C VAL A 420 9.84 -2.47 22.20
N VAL A 421 9.45 -2.01 21.01
CA VAL A 421 8.66 -2.81 20.05
C VAL A 421 9.46 -4.01 19.56
N LEU A 422 10.71 -3.81 19.16
CA LEU A 422 11.61 -4.88 18.71
C LEU A 422 11.76 -5.97 19.78
N LYS A 423 11.95 -5.59 21.05
CA LYS A 423 12.05 -6.57 22.15
C LYS A 423 10.75 -7.33 22.36
N MET A 424 9.62 -6.67 22.20
CA MET A 424 8.32 -7.33 22.29
C MET A 424 8.16 -8.39 21.19
N VAL A 425 8.58 -8.11 19.96
CA VAL A 425 8.60 -9.09 18.86
C VAL A 425 9.53 -10.26 19.19
N TYR A 426 10.74 -9.97 19.69
CA TYR A 426 11.67 -10.99 20.15
C TYR A 426 11.07 -11.90 21.24
N ASP A 427 10.43 -11.31 22.25
CA ASP A 427 9.82 -12.03 23.38
C ASP A 427 8.62 -12.89 22.91
N ILE A 428 7.88 -12.47 21.89
CA ILE A 428 6.82 -13.29 21.27
C ILE A 428 7.43 -14.54 20.62
N VAL A 429 8.52 -14.40 19.87
CA VAL A 429 9.21 -15.54 19.26
C VAL A 429 9.75 -16.49 20.34
N GLU A 430 10.30 -15.95 21.44
CA GLU A 430 10.77 -16.75 22.57
C GLU A 430 9.62 -17.52 23.23
N LYS A 431 8.51 -16.86 23.54
CA LYS A 431 7.34 -17.48 24.17
C LYS A 431 6.70 -18.57 23.32
N THR A 432 6.66 -18.38 22.02
CA THR A 432 6.10 -19.38 21.08
C THR A 432 7.05 -20.53 20.82
N ASN A 433 8.36 -20.40 21.10
CA ASN A 433 9.36 -21.45 20.86
C ASN A 433 9.09 -22.76 21.65
N GLY A 434 8.31 -22.73 22.71
CA GLY A 434 7.88 -23.91 23.48
C GLY A 434 6.51 -24.47 23.10
N MET A 435 5.77 -23.82 22.16
CA MET A 435 4.38 -24.19 21.85
C MET A 435 4.32 -25.22 20.70
N THR A 436 3.19 -25.90 20.56
CA THR A 436 2.84 -26.66 19.35
C THR A 436 2.56 -25.71 18.18
N LYS A 437 2.43 -26.24 16.96
CA LYS A 437 2.04 -25.43 15.78
C LYS A 437 0.76 -24.65 16.08
N LEU A 438 0.78 -23.34 15.78
CA LEU A 438 -0.34 -22.47 16.07
C LEU A 438 -1.53 -22.79 15.17
N ALA A 439 -2.73 -22.84 15.76
CA ALA A 439 -3.96 -23.01 15.01
C ALA A 439 -4.33 -21.71 14.29
N PHE A 440 -4.58 -21.79 12.98
CA PHE A 440 -5.13 -20.68 12.22
C PHE A 440 -6.62 -20.52 12.50
N THR A 441 -7.03 -19.29 12.70
CA THR A 441 -8.44 -18.90 12.82
C THR A 441 -8.76 -17.87 11.74
N LYS A 442 -9.75 -18.19 10.90
CA LYS A 442 -10.26 -17.20 9.93
C LYS A 442 -11.02 -16.12 10.69
N THR A 443 -10.57 -14.88 10.52
CA THR A 443 -11.22 -13.71 11.11
C THR A 443 -12.40 -13.26 10.23
N LYS A 444 -13.32 -12.47 10.79
CA LYS A 444 -14.22 -11.69 9.95
C LYS A 444 -13.34 -10.66 9.24
N ASP A 445 -13.26 -10.78 7.93
CA ASP A 445 -12.59 -9.77 7.15
C ASP A 445 -13.30 -8.44 7.46
N LYS A 446 -12.59 -7.47 8.01
CA LYS A 446 -12.94 -6.09 7.69
C LYS A 446 -12.83 -6.09 6.18
N GLN A 447 -13.96 -5.98 5.47
CA GLN A 447 -13.91 -5.86 4.03
C GLN A 447 -12.86 -4.78 3.75
N MET A 448 -11.65 -5.21 3.38
CA MET A 448 -10.84 -4.38 2.53
C MET A 448 -11.78 -4.18 1.35
N ALA A 449 -12.32 -3.00 1.24
CA ALA A 449 -13.02 -2.62 0.04
C ALA A 449 -12.03 -2.95 -1.07
N THR A 450 -12.27 -4.09 -1.73
CA THR A 450 -11.57 -4.45 -2.95
C THR A 450 -11.70 -3.20 -3.77
N SER A 451 -10.62 -2.49 -3.96
CA SER A 451 -10.44 -1.18 -4.58
C SER A 451 -11.70 -0.61 -5.26
N THR A 452 -12.79 -0.48 -4.54
CA THR A 452 -13.89 0.38 -4.92
C THR A 452 -13.30 1.77 -4.77
N ARG A 453 -12.70 2.28 -5.85
CA ARG A 453 -12.39 3.70 -5.96
C ARG A 453 -13.69 4.40 -5.68
N PHE A 454 -13.76 5.03 -4.51
CA PHE A 454 -14.91 5.87 -4.22
C PHE A 454 -15.00 6.92 -5.34
N PRO A 455 -16.20 7.19 -5.85
CA PRO A 455 -16.39 8.20 -6.89
C PRO A 455 -15.81 9.54 -6.48
N VAL A 456 -15.71 9.75 -5.16
CA VAL A 456 -15.19 10.96 -4.52
C VAL A 456 -14.33 10.63 -3.33
N THR A 457 -13.47 11.59 -2.92
CA THR A 457 -12.69 11.51 -1.69
C THR A 457 -12.73 12.84 -0.97
N LEU A 458 -12.82 12.81 0.35
CA LEU A 458 -12.56 14.01 1.16
C LEU A 458 -11.08 14.41 1.13
N GLY A 459 -10.18 13.44 0.89
CA GLY A 459 -8.74 13.67 1.02
C GLY A 459 -8.33 13.80 2.48
N ILE A 460 -8.84 12.93 3.31
CA ILE A 460 -8.36 12.70 4.67
C ILE A 460 -7.60 11.38 4.75
N MET A 461 -6.74 11.27 5.74
CA MET A 461 -6.21 10.02 6.24
C MET A 461 -6.96 9.68 7.53
N PRO A 462 -7.78 8.63 7.53
CA PRO A 462 -8.46 8.21 8.74
C PRO A 462 -7.50 7.48 9.68
N ASP A 463 -7.71 7.65 10.99
CA ASP A 463 -7.07 6.82 12.00
C ASP A 463 -7.73 5.43 11.99
N TYR A 464 -7.07 4.47 11.37
CA TYR A 464 -7.54 3.08 11.28
C TYR A 464 -7.64 2.37 12.63
N THR A 465 -7.15 2.98 13.69
CA THR A 465 -7.06 2.43 15.04
C THR A 465 -8.10 3.01 15.98
N TRP A 466 -8.82 4.01 15.50
CA TRP A 466 -9.88 4.67 16.26
C TRP A 466 -11.06 3.74 16.49
N GLN A 467 -11.27 3.35 17.75
CA GLN A 467 -12.36 2.44 18.15
C GLN A 467 -13.54 3.15 18.81
N LYS A 468 -13.53 4.48 18.84
CA LYS A 468 -14.64 5.28 19.37
C LYS A 468 -15.57 5.68 18.23
N ASN A 469 -16.72 6.26 18.60
CA ASN A 469 -17.71 6.72 17.62
C ASN A 469 -17.15 7.80 16.68
N GLY A 470 -17.39 7.66 15.38
CA GLY A 470 -16.91 8.53 14.32
C GLY A 470 -15.60 8.06 13.67
N VAL A 471 -15.09 8.85 12.71
CA VAL A 471 -13.79 8.64 12.07
C VAL A 471 -12.84 9.74 12.48
N HIS A 472 -11.80 9.38 13.22
CA HIS A 472 -10.73 10.29 13.59
C HIS A 472 -9.84 10.58 12.37
N VAL A 473 -9.50 11.85 12.17
CA VAL A 473 -8.68 12.32 11.05
C VAL A 473 -7.23 12.47 11.53
N ASP A 474 -6.35 11.61 11.07
CA ASP A 474 -4.92 11.73 11.37
C ASP A 474 -4.25 12.83 10.55
N ALA A 475 -4.61 12.93 9.27
CA ALA A 475 -4.09 13.96 8.38
C ALA A 475 -5.12 14.38 7.33
N VAL A 476 -4.87 15.55 6.73
CA VAL A 476 -5.66 16.09 5.62
C VAL A 476 -4.73 16.36 4.45
N THR A 477 -5.08 15.84 3.27
CA THR A 477 -4.29 16.01 2.05
C THR A 477 -4.44 17.42 1.50
N GLU A 478 -3.34 18.11 1.31
CA GLU A 478 -3.32 19.48 0.77
C GLU A 478 -4.00 19.55 -0.60
N GLY A 479 -4.80 20.61 -0.79
CA GLY A 479 -5.52 20.87 -2.05
C GLY A 479 -6.75 19.98 -2.30
N LYS A 480 -7.02 18.98 -1.45
CA LYS A 480 -8.24 18.14 -1.54
C LYS A 480 -9.44 18.79 -0.85
N THR A 481 -10.60 18.16 -0.98
CA THR A 481 -11.90 18.67 -0.50
C THR A 481 -11.90 19.03 0.99
N ALA A 482 -11.41 18.16 1.86
CA ALA A 482 -11.35 18.41 3.30
C ALA A 482 -10.44 19.60 3.64
N TYR A 483 -9.26 19.69 3.00
CA TYR A 483 -8.32 20.80 3.19
C TYR A 483 -8.95 22.15 2.81
N LYS A 484 -9.58 22.21 1.61
CA LYS A 484 -10.25 23.42 1.12
C LYS A 484 -11.39 23.87 2.00
N ALA A 485 -12.08 22.93 2.63
CA ALA A 485 -13.17 23.19 3.55
C ALA A 485 -12.72 23.57 4.97
N GLY A 486 -11.43 23.37 5.31
CA GLY A 486 -10.88 23.70 6.62
C GLY A 486 -10.98 22.60 7.68
N LEU A 487 -11.15 21.34 7.26
CA LEU A 487 -10.92 20.20 8.13
C LEU A 487 -9.43 20.13 8.51
N ALA A 488 -9.14 19.57 9.66
CA ALA A 488 -7.79 19.48 10.19
C ALA A 488 -7.55 18.11 10.86
N ALA A 489 -6.28 17.80 11.09
CA ALA A 489 -5.91 16.65 11.92
C ALA A 489 -6.56 16.75 13.30
N ASN A 490 -6.91 15.61 13.89
CA ASN A 490 -7.64 15.43 15.13
C ASN A 490 -9.13 15.83 15.08
N ASP A 491 -9.69 16.13 13.92
CA ASP A 491 -11.14 16.16 13.77
C ASP A 491 -11.71 14.74 13.83
N ILE A 492 -12.92 14.59 14.36
CA ILE A 492 -13.63 13.32 14.35
C ILE A 492 -14.88 13.49 13.48
N ILE A 493 -14.89 12.90 12.30
CA ILE A 493 -16.06 12.93 11.42
C ILE A 493 -17.17 12.09 12.04
N ILE A 494 -18.34 12.70 12.25
CA ILE A 494 -19.51 12.06 12.85
C ILE A 494 -20.71 12.00 11.91
N LYS A 495 -20.66 12.77 10.81
CA LYS A 495 -21.70 12.74 9.78
C LYS A 495 -21.15 13.27 8.44
N LEU A 496 -21.58 12.66 7.33
CA LEU A 496 -21.28 13.10 5.96
C LEU A 496 -22.60 13.13 5.16
N GLY A 497 -23.01 14.32 4.78
CA GLY A 497 -24.34 14.54 4.21
C GLY A 497 -25.46 14.10 5.16
N ASN A 498 -26.29 13.18 4.70
CA ASN A 498 -27.36 12.58 5.51
C ASN A 498 -26.93 11.31 6.25
N HIS A 499 -25.71 10.81 6.04
CA HIS A 499 -25.21 9.58 6.62
C HIS A 499 -24.54 9.85 7.97
N THR A 500 -24.99 9.17 9.02
CA THR A 500 -24.28 9.13 10.29
C THR A 500 -23.02 8.29 10.12
N VAL A 501 -21.92 8.76 10.68
CA VAL A 501 -20.61 8.11 10.62
C VAL A 501 -20.22 7.68 12.03
N SER A 502 -20.38 6.42 12.34
CA SER A 502 -20.03 5.84 13.65
C SER A 502 -18.67 5.12 13.63
N ASN A 503 -18.20 4.74 12.46
CA ASN A 503 -16.95 4.02 12.21
C ASN A 503 -16.46 4.27 10.79
N LEU A 504 -15.32 3.68 10.44
CA LEU A 504 -14.72 3.83 9.11
C LEU A 504 -15.60 3.22 8.00
N GLU A 505 -16.31 2.13 8.27
CA GLU A 505 -17.20 1.50 7.29
C GLU A 505 -18.37 2.40 6.92
N ASP A 506 -19.03 3.02 7.91
CA ASP A 506 -20.10 4.01 7.67
C ASP A 506 -19.60 5.19 6.83
N TYR A 507 -18.35 5.65 7.10
CA TYR A 507 -17.72 6.72 6.34
C TYR A 507 -17.48 6.31 4.88
N MET A 508 -17.02 5.10 4.65
CA MET A 508 -16.78 4.55 3.33
C MET A 508 -18.10 4.39 2.54
N GLN A 509 -19.16 3.88 3.19
CA GLN A 509 -20.49 3.80 2.58
C GLN A 509 -21.06 5.19 2.27
N ALA A 510 -20.85 6.16 3.16
CA ALA A 510 -21.27 7.54 2.92
C ALA A 510 -20.56 8.13 1.69
N LEU A 511 -19.24 7.93 1.54
CA LEU A 511 -18.49 8.39 0.36
C LEU A 511 -18.98 7.77 -0.95
N ALA A 512 -19.38 6.50 -0.93
CA ALA A 512 -19.90 5.80 -2.10
C ALA A 512 -21.23 6.40 -2.60
N SER A 513 -21.96 7.15 -1.78
CA SER A 513 -23.22 7.79 -2.14
C SER A 513 -23.08 9.13 -2.87
N PHE A 514 -21.86 9.67 -2.99
CA PHE A 514 -21.60 10.98 -3.62
C PHE A 514 -20.86 10.86 -4.94
N LYS A 515 -21.00 11.88 -5.78
CA LYS A 515 -20.35 12.04 -7.08
C LYS A 515 -19.49 13.30 -7.11
N LYS A 516 -18.55 13.36 -8.04
CA LYS A 516 -17.75 14.56 -8.32
C LYS A 516 -18.68 15.73 -8.67
N GLY A 517 -18.49 16.83 -7.99
CA GLY A 517 -19.31 18.04 -8.12
C GLY A 517 -20.46 18.14 -7.11
N ASP A 518 -20.81 17.07 -6.41
CA ASP A 518 -21.84 17.10 -5.38
C ASP A 518 -21.46 18.06 -4.24
N LYS A 519 -22.45 18.83 -3.81
CA LYS A 519 -22.32 19.71 -2.64
C LYS A 519 -23.00 19.05 -1.46
N THR A 520 -22.28 18.98 -0.36
CA THR A 520 -22.81 18.39 0.87
C THR A 520 -22.12 18.99 2.09
N THR A 521 -22.32 18.41 3.26
CA THR A 521 -21.77 18.91 4.53
C THR A 521 -21.08 17.79 5.28
N VAL A 522 -19.96 18.12 5.93
CA VAL A 522 -19.28 17.25 6.89
C VAL A 522 -19.45 17.82 8.27
N TRP A 523 -19.85 16.99 9.22
CA TRP A 523 -19.92 17.34 10.62
C TRP A 523 -18.78 16.65 11.35
N VAL A 524 -18.03 17.41 12.12
CA VAL A 524 -16.90 16.90 12.90
C VAL A 524 -16.98 17.35 14.35
N LYS A 525 -16.39 16.56 15.24
CA LYS A 525 -16.02 17.00 16.57
C LYS A 525 -14.57 17.46 16.55
N ARG A 526 -14.34 18.72 16.88
CA ARG A 526 -13.01 19.32 17.07
C ARG A 526 -12.85 19.67 18.55
N GLY A 527 -12.20 18.78 19.30
CA GLY A 527 -12.24 18.84 20.77
C GLY A 527 -13.65 18.62 21.30
N ALA A 528 -14.16 19.54 22.13
CA ALA A 528 -15.51 19.48 22.69
C ALA A 528 -16.59 20.12 21.80
N GLN A 529 -16.22 20.72 20.67
CA GLN A 529 -17.14 21.45 19.80
C GLN A 529 -17.50 20.64 18.56
N GLU A 530 -18.79 20.61 18.21
CA GLU A 530 -19.23 20.16 16.89
C GLU A 530 -19.11 21.31 15.87
N LYS A 531 -18.52 21.02 14.71
CA LYS A 531 -18.36 21.95 13.60
C LYS A 531 -18.95 21.37 12.34
N LYS A 532 -19.49 22.23 11.51
CA LYS A 532 -20.05 21.91 10.21
C LYS A 532 -19.22 22.57 9.13
N PHE A 533 -18.86 21.81 8.11
CA PHE A 533 -18.15 22.30 6.94
C PHE A 533 -18.93 21.98 5.68
N ASP A 534 -19.20 23.00 4.87
CA ASP A 534 -19.78 22.81 3.55
C ASP A 534 -18.66 22.41 2.59
N ILE A 535 -18.89 21.35 1.83
CA ILE A 535 -17.90 20.76 0.90
C ILE A 535 -18.50 20.61 -0.47
N GLN A 536 -17.61 20.57 -1.47
CA GLN A 536 -17.91 20.13 -2.82
C GLN A 536 -16.86 19.10 -3.24
N PHE A 537 -17.33 17.92 -3.64
CA PHE A 537 -16.47 16.83 -4.12
C PHE A 537 -15.89 17.08 -5.50
#